data_b93601c14498d15f1df63c942c9522be
#
_entry.id   b93601c14498d15f1df63c942c9522be
#
_cell.length_a   1.000
_cell.length_b   1.000
_cell.length_c   1.000
_cell.angle_alpha   90.00
_cell.angle_beta   90.00
_cell.angle_gamma   90.00
#
_symmetry.space_group_name_H-M   'P 1'
#
loop_
_entity.id
_entity.type
_entity.pdbx_description
1 polymer ?
#
loop_
_entity_poly.entity_id
_entity_poly.type
_entity_poly.pdbx_seq_one_letter_code
_entity_poly.pdbx_strand_id
1 'polypeptide(L)'
;MTDYEIYVFFLCLIVFVLLTALSVACLWIITRLSLRLIRGGLEDESILKDHEKELRHKKRTKYIKLADMIFSGAICLLFVGMLVGALIIRANENTCCGDIPSYRVVLTGSMEKKNEKNLYLWENDLNDQVGTFDLIRTEKLPDEMELKLYDIVVYKVDDMLLVHRIVGIEEPNEEHPDCRYFLLQGDAVESPDRFPVLYGQMRAIYRGERIPFVGSFILFMQSPAGWLCVFLIVAAIIASPILDGILQKERKKRLALLLPASEEGEDCCV
;
A
#
# COMPACT_ATOMS: atom_id res chain seq x y z
N MET A 1 -19.15 -0.29 16.30
CA MET A 1 -17.78 -0.08 16.86
C MET A 1 -17.83 -0.42 18.33
N THR A 2 -16.97 -1.31 18.77
CA THR A 2 -16.78 -1.62 20.20
C THR A 2 -16.03 -0.46 20.87
N ASP A 3 -16.15 -0.34 22.22
CA ASP A 3 -15.42 0.70 22.98
C ASP A 3 -13.89 0.63 22.74
N TYR A 4 -13.37 -0.57 22.50
CA TYR A 4 -11.97 -0.80 22.16
C TYR A 4 -11.59 -0.20 20.78
N GLU A 5 -12.42 -0.37 19.76
CA GLU A 5 -12.19 0.20 18.42
C GLU A 5 -12.22 1.73 18.44
N ILE A 6 -13.11 2.32 19.25
CA ILE A 6 -13.19 3.76 19.47
C ILE A 6 -11.90 4.26 20.12
N TYR A 7 -11.43 3.58 21.16
CA TYR A 7 -10.18 3.93 21.83
C TYR A 7 -8.97 3.88 20.90
N VAL A 8 -8.83 2.80 20.10
CA VAL A 8 -7.75 2.65 19.14
C VAL A 8 -7.81 3.74 18.06
N PHE A 9 -9.01 4.07 17.58
CA PHE A 9 -9.19 5.16 16.60
C PHE A 9 -8.71 6.50 17.14
N PHE A 10 -9.11 6.88 18.36
CA PHE A 10 -8.67 8.13 18.99
C PHE A 10 -7.17 8.14 19.27
N LEU A 11 -6.60 7.02 19.71
CA LEU A 11 -5.15 6.90 19.92
C LEU A 11 -4.38 7.11 18.60
N CYS A 12 -4.80 6.45 17.53
CA CYS A 12 -4.23 6.64 16.20
C CYS A 12 -4.35 8.09 15.71
N LEU A 13 -5.49 8.74 15.96
CA LEU A 13 -5.70 10.14 15.59
C LEU A 13 -4.76 11.08 16.35
N ILE A 14 -4.59 10.86 17.66
CA ILE A 14 -3.65 11.64 18.48
C ILE A 14 -2.22 11.48 17.98
N VAL A 15 -1.78 10.24 17.74
CA VAL A 15 -0.43 9.95 17.20
C VAL A 15 -0.25 10.62 15.83
N PHE A 16 -1.26 10.55 14.95
CA PHE A 16 -1.25 11.22 13.66
C PHE A 16 -1.04 12.73 13.78
N VAL A 17 -1.82 13.39 14.65
CA VAL A 17 -1.71 14.84 14.89
C VAL A 17 -0.33 15.20 15.47
N LEU A 18 0.18 14.43 16.42
CA LEU A 18 1.50 14.67 17.00
C LEU A 18 2.63 14.53 15.98
N LEU A 19 2.61 13.48 15.15
CA LEU A 19 3.63 13.25 14.11
C LEU A 19 3.58 14.33 13.02
N THR A 20 2.39 14.76 12.60
CA THR A 20 2.25 15.86 11.63
C THR A 20 2.73 17.18 12.21
N ALA A 21 2.38 17.50 13.45
CA ALA A 21 2.86 18.71 14.14
C ALA A 21 4.39 18.70 14.28
N LEU A 22 4.98 17.56 14.65
CA LEU A 22 6.43 17.40 14.77
C LEU A 22 7.11 17.59 13.41
N SER A 23 6.57 17.01 12.35
CA SER A 23 7.11 17.15 10.98
C SER A 23 7.08 18.60 10.51
N VAL A 24 5.97 19.32 10.73
CA VAL A 24 5.86 20.75 10.41
C VAL A 24 6.83 21.58 11.22
N ALA A 25 6.98 21.30 12.53
CA ALA A 25 7.93 21.99 13.39
C ALA A 25 9.39 21.78 12.93
N CYS A 26 9.76 20.54 12.58
CA CYS A 26 11.09 20.24 12.02
C CYS A 26 11.35 21.00 10.72
N LEU A 27 10.42 20.98 9.77
CA LEU A 27 10.54 21.73 8.51
C LEU A 27 10.69 23.24 8.77
N TRP A 28 9.90 23.78 9.69
CA TRP A 28 9.99 25.19 10.07
C TRP A 28 11.35 25.53 10.71
N ILE A 29 11.87 24.71 11.63
CA ILE A 29 13.19 24.90 12.26
C ILE A 29 14.28 24.85 11.21
N ILE A 30 14.29 23.85 10.34
CA ILE A 30 15.28 23.69 9.27
C ILE A 30 15.25 24.91 8.35
N THR A 31 14.08 25.34 7.91
CA THR A 31 13.93 26.53 7.05
C THR A 31 14.43 27.79 7.75
N ARG A 32 14.08 27.97 9.02
CA ARG A 32 14.56 29.12 9.83
C ARG A 32 16.07 29.12 9.99
N LEU A 33 16.66 27.95 10.23
CA LEU A 33 18.11 27.79 10.36
C LEU A 33 18.82 28.10 9.04
N SER A 34 18.35 27.53 7.92
CA SER A 34 18.89 27.80 6.59
C SER A 34 18.82 29.30 6.23
N LEU A 35 17.68 29.95 6.52
CA LEU A 35 17.55 31.40 6.31
C LEU A 35 18.54 32.23 7.17
N ARG A 36 18.80 31.79 8.41
CA ARG A 36 19.82 32.47 9.27
C ARG A 36 21.22 32.28 8.71
N LEU A 37 21.57 31.08 8.22
CA LEU A 37 22.88 30.81 7.62
C LEU A 37 23.10 31.64 6.36
N ILE A 38 22.12 31.75 5.48
CA ILE A 38 22.15 32.56 4.26
C ILE A 38 22.33 34.05 4.62
N ARG A 39 21.53 34.58 5.55
CA ARG A 39 21.59 35.98 5.97
C ARG A 39 22.87 36.31 6.72
N GLY A 40 23.41 35.35 7.48
CA GLY A 40 24.65 35.49 8.23
C GLY A 40 25.93 35.44 7.38
N GLY A 41 25.81 35.14 6.08
CA GLY A 41 26.97 35.06 5.18
C GLY A 41 27.77 33.76 5.27
N LEU A 42 27.31 32.77 6.08
CA LEU A 42 28.02 31.49 6.22
C LEU A 42 27.95 30.64 4.95
N GLU A 43 27.00 30.92 4.06
CA GLU A 43 26.83 30.25 2.77
C GLU A 43 27.35 31.07 1.55
N ASP A 44 28.03 32.20 1.73
CA ASP A 44 28.43 33.11 0.65
C ASP A 44 29.29 32.41 -0.41
N GLU A 45 30.25 31.58 0.00
CA GLU A 45 31.11 30.82 -0.92
C GLU A 45 30.29 29.78 -1.72
N SER A 46 29.33 29.14 -1.10
CA SER A 46 28.46 28.17 -1.78
C SER A 46 27.52 28.85 -2.76
N ILE A 47 26.99 30.02 -2.43
CA ILE A 47 26.09 30.81 -3.28
C ILE A 47 26.84 31.28 -4.54
N LEU A 48 28.10 31.77 -4.41
CA LEU A 48 28.93 32.14 -5.54
C LEU A 48 29.28 30.95 -6.44
N LYS A 49 29.68 29.83 -5.87
CA LYS A 49 29.94 28.58 -6.62
C LYS A 49 28.72 28.09 -7.38
N ASP A 50 27.55 28.13 -6.75
CA ASP A 50 26.29 27.70 -7.39
C ASP A 50 25.89 28.65 -8.51
N HIS A 51 26.09 29.96 -8.35
CA HIS A 51 25.88 30.96 -9.40
C HIS A 51 26.80 30.72 -10.60
N GLU A 52 28.08 30.48 -10.37
CA GLU A 52 29.05 30.17 -11.43
C GLU A 52 28.69 28.88 -12.19
N LYS A 53 28.24 27.84 -11.47
CA LYS A 53 27.73 26.59 -12.09
C LYS A 53 26.45 26.84 -12.89
N GLU A 54 25.54 27.67 -12.41
CA GLU A 54 24.28 28.00 -13.10
C GLU A 54 24.57 28.75 -14.41
N LEU A 55 25.53 29.71 -14.42
CA LEU A 55 25.98 30.40 -15.63
C LEU A 55 26.59 29.42 -16.65
N ARG A 56 27.47 28.51 -16.19
CA ARG A 56 28.12 27.51 -17.06
C ARG A 56 27.15 26.48 -17.66
N HIS A 57 26.09 26.16 -16.97
CA HIS A 57 25.18 25.04 -17.32
C HIS A 57 23.70 25.43 -17.37
N LYS A 58 23.36 26.68 -17.69
CA LYS A 58 21.99 27.23 -17.67
C LYS A 58 20.93 26.32 -18.31
N LYS A 59 21.21 25.71 -19.49
CA LYS A 59 20.28 24.77 -20.14
C LYS A 59 20.12 23.47 -19.36
N ARG A 60 21.22 22.87 -18.89
CA ARG A 60 21.22 21.60 -18.14
C ARG A 60 20.47 21.71 -16.82
N THR A 61 20.63 22.82 -16.10
CA THR A 61 19.93 23.09 -14.82
C THR A 61 18.42 23.17 -15.02
N LYS A 62 17.94 23.74 -16.13
CA LYS A 62 16.52 23.82 -16.44
C LYS A 62 15.91 22.43 -16.70
N TYR A 63 16.63 21.58 -17.44
CA TYR A 63 16.18 20.19 -17.70
C TYR A 63 16.18 19.33 -16.43
N ILE A 64 17.16 19.49 -15.54
CA ILE A 64 17.21 18.78 -14.25
C ILE A 64 15.99 19.17 -13.38
N LYS A 65 15.71 20.47 -13.23
CA LYS A 65 14.53 20.93 -12.47
C LYS A 65 13.21 20.40 -13.03
N LEU A 66 13.10 20.35 -14.36
CA LEU A 66 11.92 19.76 -15.02
C LEU A 66 11.81 18.26 -14.75
N ALA A 67 12.93 17.54 -14.84
CA ALA A 67 12.98 16.10 -14.55
C ALA A 67 12.60 15.79 -13.10
N ASP A 68 13.11 16.56 -12.14
CA ASP A 68 12.78 16.44 -10.71
C ASP A 68 11.28 16.67 -10.46
N MET A 69 10.69 17.67 -11.12
CA MET A 69 9.25 17.94 -11.01
C MET A 69 8.40 16.80 -11.58
N ILE A 70 8.78 16.28 -12.74
CA ILE A 70 8.09 15.13 -13.38
C ILE A 70 8.23 13.89 -12.48
N PHE A 71 9.43 13.62 -11.98
CA PHE A 71 9.69 12.46 -11.12
C PHE A 71 8.91 12.54 -9.80
N SER A 72 8.88 13.71 -9.15
CA SER A 72 8.08 13.93 -7.93
C SER A 72 6.59 13.77 -8.19
N GLY A 73 6.09 14.27 -9.33
CA GLY A 73 4.69 14.09 -9.76
C GLY A 73 4.35 12.62 -10.00
N ALA A 74 5.25 11.88 -10.66
CA ALA A 74 5.06 10.45 -10.92
C ALA A 74 5.03 9.64 -9.62
N ILE A 75 5.92 9.94 -8.66
CA ILE A 75 5.89 9.31 -7.33
C ILE A 75 4.57 9.59 -6.60
N CYS A 76 4.11 10.84 -6.62
CA CYS A 76 2.84 11.21 -6.00
C CYS A 76 1.66 10.43 -6.60
N LEU A 77 1.56 10.36 -7.93
CA LEU A 77 0.54 9.59 -8.64
C LEU A 77 0.61 8.10 -8.32
N LEU A 78 1.81 7.53 -8.21
CA LEU A 78 2.01 6.14 -7.84
C LEU A 78 1.44 5.86 -6.44
N PHE A 79 1.81 6.66 -5.42
CA PHE A 79 1.31 6.45 -4.05
C PHE A 79 -0.22 6.65 -3.94
N VAL A 80 -0.77 7.66 -4.62
CA VAL A 80 -2.23 7.87 -4.65
C VAL A 80 -2.92 6.70 -5.36
N GLY A 81 -2.38 6.22 -6.48
CA GLY A 81 -2.91 5.06 -7.19
C GLY A 81 -2.88 3.78 -6.34
N MET A 82 -1.80 3.55 -5.60
CA MET A 82 -1.68 2.41 -4.68
C MET A 82 -2.70 2.51 -3.53
N LEU A 83 -2.93 3.71 -2.97
CA LEU A 83 -3.94 3.93 -1.95
C LEU A 83 -5.35 3.64 -2.48
N VAL A 84 -5.68 4.17 -3.65
CA VAL A 84 -6.98 3.93 -4.31
C VAL A 84 -7.16 2.45 -4.60
N GLY A 85 -6.12 1.77 -5.13
CA GLY A 85 -6.14 0.32 -5.36
C GLY A 85 -6.40 -0.48 -4.08
N ALA A 86 -5.71 -0.14 -2.97
CA ALA A 86 -5.91 -0.78 -1.68
C ALA A 86 -7.35 -0.59 -1.14
N LEU A 87 -7.94 0.59 -1.35
CA LEU A 87 -9.33 0.87 -0.96
C LEU A 87 -10.34 0.10 -1.82
N ILE A 88 -10.10 -0.04 -3.12
CA ILE A 88 -10.94 -0.83 -4.02
C ILE A 88 -10.93 -2.31 -3.57
N ILE A 89 -9.75 -2.88 -3.27
CA ILE A 89 -9.64 -4.25 -2.78
C ILE A 89 -10.45 -4.41 -1.48
N ARG A 90 -10.31 -3.51 -0.53
CA ARG A 90 -11.07 -3.53 0.73
C ARG A 90 -12.59 -3.44 0.50
N ALA A 91 -13.03 -2.61 -0.42
CA ALA A 91 -14.44 -2.50 -0.76
C ALA A 91 -14.98 -3.81 -1.37
N ASN A 92 -14.18 -4.46 -2.23
CA ASN A 92 -14.55 -5.73 -2.86
C ASN A 92 -14.54 -6.92 -1.92
N GLU A 93 -13.74 -6.90 -0.84
CA GLU A 93 -13.78 -7.94 0.20
C GLU A 93 -15.14 -8.06 0.87
N ASN A 94 -15.85 -6.95 1.00
CA ASN A 94 -17.17 -6.88 1.63
C ASN A 94 -18.33 -7.12 0.66
N THR A 95 -18.12 -7.02 -0.65
CA THR A 95 -19.13 -7.28 -1.66
C THR A 95 -19.06 -8.73 -2.11
N CYS A 96 -20.11 -9.49 -1.80
CA CYS A 96 -20.27 -10.82 -2.35
C CYS A 96 -20.60 -10.75 -3.84
N CYS A 97 -19.74 -11.37 -4.65
CA CYS A 97 -20.13 -12.02 -5.89
C CYS A 97 -20.85 -11.19 -6.94
N GLY A 98 -20.07 -10.52 -7.75
CA GLY A 98 -20.43 -10.27 -9.14
C GLY A 98 -19.68 -11.26 -10.05
N ASP A 99 -19.99 -11.27 -11.33
CA ASP A 99 -19.27 -12.06 -12.37
C ASP A 99 -17.82 -11.58 -12.58
N ILE A 100 -17.34 -10.63 -11.79
CA ILE A 100 -16.00 -10.04 -11.88
C ILE A 100 -15.07 -10.75 -10.89
N PRO A 101 -13.90 -11.21 -11.34
CA PRO A 101 -12.85 -11.73 -10.45
C PRO A 101 -12.54 -10.75 -9.34
N SER A 102 -12.48 -11.22 -8.11
CA SER A 102 -12.14 -10.39 -6.96
C SER A 102 -10.75 -10.72 -6.43
N TYR A 103 -10.07 -9.72 -5.88
CA TYR A 103 -8.76 -9.88 -5.25
C TYR A 103 -8.91 -9.88 -3.73
N ARG A 104 -8.23 -10.82 -3.06
CA ARG A 104 -8.28 -10.96 -1.60
C ARG A 104 -6.90 -11.17 -1.03
N VAL A 105 -6.66 -10.60 0.15
CA VAL A 105 -5.42 -10.83 0.91
C VAL A 105 -5.63 -11.98 1.86
N VAL A 106 -4.73 -12.96 1.82
CA VAL A 106 -4.72 -14.09 2.74
C VAL A 106 -4.11 -13.66 4.08
N LEU A 107 -4.87 -13.82 5.16
CA LEU A 107 -4.48 -13.35 6.49
C LEU A 107 -3.88 -14.44 7.37
N THR A 108 -4.10 -15.72 7.05
CA THR A 108 -3.71 -16.86 7.88
C THR A 108 -2.81 -17.82 7.11
N GLY A 109 -1.93 -18.51 7.84
CA GLY A 109 -0.99 -19.49 7.26
C GLY A 109 -1.57 -20.91 7.13
N SER A 110 -2.88 -21.11 7.28
CA SER A 110 -3.51 -22.44 7.22
C SER A 110 -3.36 -23.16 5.87
N MET A 111 -3.05 -22.40 4.80
CA MET A 111 -2.83 -22.90 3.44
C MET A 111 -1.39 -22.76 2.96
N GLU A 112 -0.45 -22.35 3.82
CA GLU A 112 0.89 -21.90 3.41
C GLU A 112 1.81 -23.03 2.94
N LYS A 113 1.64 -24.22 3.51
CA LYS A 113 2.47 -25.40 3.23
C LYS A 113 1.67 -26.69 3.33
N LYS A 114 2.15 -27.73 2.69
CA LYS A 114 1.62 -29.06 2.84
C LYS A 114 1.99 -29.65 4.21
N ASN A 115 1.03 -30.06 4.99
CA ASN A 115 1.27 -30.81 6.20
C ASN A 115 1.64 -32.26 5.85
N GLU A 116 2.66 -32.82 6.50
CA GLU A 116 3.13 -34.19 6.23
C GLU A 116 2.07 -35.27 6.48
N LYS A 117 1.11 -34.99 7.37
CA LYS A 117 0.01 -35.91 7.67
C LYS A 117 -1.12 -35.89 6.62
N ASN A 118 -1.18 -34.87 5.79
CA ASN A 118 -2.19 -34.72 4.75
C ASN A 118 -1.72 -35.43 3.47
N LEU A 119 -1.70 -36.76 3.47
CA LEU A 119 -1.16 -37.58 2.39
C LEU A 119 -1.82 -37.27 1.05
N TYR A 120 -3.11 -36.95 1.04
CA TYR A 120 -3.88 -36.62 -0.18
C TYR A 120 -3.27 -35.45 -0.96
N LEU A 121 -2.56 -34.51 -0.30
CA LEU A 121 -1.88 -33.39 -0.96
C LEU A 121 -0.70 -33.86 -1.80
N TRP A 122 -0.04 -34.91 -1.37
CA TRP A 122 1.11 -35.48 -2.06
C TRP A 122 0.69 -36.48 -3.12
N GLU A 123 -0.30 -37.32 -2.81
CA GLU A 123 -0.83 -38.33 -3.72
C GLU A 123 -1.52 -37.74 -4.97
N ASN A 124 -2.12 -36.55 -4.83
CA ASN A 124 -2.80 -35.85 -5.92
C ASN A 124 -1.99 -34.69 -6.51
N ASP A 125 -0.70 -34.54 -6.13
CA ASP A 125 0.20 -33.50 -6.60
C ASP A 125 -0.37 -32.06 -6.53
N LEU A 126 -1.07 -31.77 -5.39
CA LEU A 126 -1.70 -30.48 -5.18
C LEU A 126 -0.65 -29.44 -4.76
N ASN A 127 -0.22 -28.56 -5.68
CA ASN A 127 0.88 -27.59 -5.49
C ASN A 127 0.40 -26.12 -5.49
N ASP A 128 -0.83 -25.86 -5.15
CA ASP A 128 -1.53 -24.57 -5.20
C ASP A 128 -1.71 -23.92 -3.82
N GLN A 129 -0.75 -24.17 -2.90
CA GLN A 129 -0.73 -23.57 -1.57
C GLN A 129 -0.64 -22.04 -1.64
N VAL A 130 -1.23 -21.39 -0.65
CA VAL A 130 -1.36 -19.94 -0.56
C VAL A 130 -0.71 -19.45 0.73
N GLY A 131 0.29 -18.60 0.61
CA GLY A 131 1.03 -18.06 1.76
C GLY A 131 0.28 -16.92 2.46
N THR A 132 0.67 -16.68 3.72
CA THR A 132 0.24 -15.49 4.46
C THR A 132 0.68 -14.25 3.72
N PHE A 133 -0.22 -13.27 3.58
CA PHE A 133 -0.04 -12.03 2.83
C PHE A 133 0.09 -12.19 1.31
N ASP A 134 -0.28 -13.33 0.75
CA ASP A 134 -0.46 -13.43 -0.69
C ASP A 134 -1.74 -12.67 -1.10
N LEU A 135 -1.67 -12.01 -2.23
CA LEU A 135 -2.85 -11.48 -2.91
C LEU A 135 -3.34 -12.52 -3.88
N ILE A 136 -4.49 -13.13 -3.60
CA ILE A 136 -5.11 -14.15 -4.46
C ILE A 136 -6.19 -13.54 -5.35
N ARG A 137 -6.29 -14.04 -6.57
CA ARG A 137 -7.43 -13.78 -7.45
C ARG A 137 -8.44 -14.89 -7.26
N THR A 138 -9.67 -14.50 -6.95
CA THR A 138 -10.79 -15.43 -6.77
C THR A 138 -11.83 -15.20 -7.87
N GLU A 139 -12.49 -16.27 -8.27
CA GLU A 139 -13.54 -16.28 -9.27
C GLU A 139 -14.91 -16.50 -8.63
N LYS A 140 -15.97 -16.26 -9.40
CA LYS A 140 -17.33 -16.58 -9.00
C LYS A 140 -17.42 -18.04 -8.61
N LEU A 141 -18.11 -18.31 -7.53
CA LEU A 141 -18.40 -19.68 -7.11
C LEU A 141 -19.23 -20.38 -8.20
N PRO A 142 -18.81 -21.55 -8.69
CA PRO A 142 -19.61 -22.35 -9.60
C PRO A 142 -20.85 -22.90 -8.89
N ASP A 143 -21.77 -23.51 -9.62
CA ASP A 143 -22.93 -24.12 -9.02
C ASP A 143 -22.54 -25.23 -8.04
N GLU A 144 -23.38 -25.48 -7.03
CA GLU A 144 -23.10 -26.41 -5.93
C GLU A 144 -22.67 -27.80 -6.42
N MET A 145 -23.31 -28.29 -7.50
CA MET A 145 -23.03 -29.58 -8.09
C MET A 145 -21.74 -29.64 -8.92
N GLU A 146 -21.19 -28.50 -9.29
CA GLU A 146 -19.94 -28.39 -10.04
C GLU A 146 -18.70 -28.36 -9.15
N LEU A 147 -18.87 -28.10 -7.83
CA LEU A 147 -17.80 -28.15 -6.85
C LEU A 147 -17.25 -29.55 -6.71
N LYS A 148 -15.93 -29.65 -6.74
CA LYS A 148 -15.20 -30.92 -6.72
C LYS A 148 -14.33 -31.05 -5.49
N LEU A 149 -13.98 -32.28 -5.17
CA LEU A 149 -12.98 -32.60 -4.18
C LEU A 149 -11.66 -31.90 -4.57
N TYR A 150 -11.01 -31.29 -3.58
CA TYR A 150 -9.78 -30.53 -3.69
C TYR A 150 -9.91 -29.12 -4.29
N ASP A 151 -11.09 -28.66 -4.66
CA ASP A 151 -11.29 -27.23 -4.95
C ASP A 151 -10.97 -26.38 -3.71
N ILE A 152 -10.32 -25.22 -3.93
CA ILE A 152 -10.04 -24.26 -2.86
C ILE A 152 -11.10 -23.17 -2.89
N VAL A 153 -11.84 -23.04 -1.78
CA VAL A 153 -12.93 -22.10 -1.68
C VAL A 153 -12.70 -21.03 -0.61
N VAL A 154 -13.26 -19.86 -0.85
CA VAL A 154 -13.36 -18.79 0.13
C VAL A 154 -14.73 -18.87 0.77
N TYR A 155 -14.80 -19.00 2.07
CA TYR A 155 -16.07 -19.12 2.81
C TYR A 155 -16.07 -18.21 4.04
N LYS A 156 -17.27 -17.90 4.52
CA LYS A 156 -17.47 -17.02 5.66
C LYS A 156 -17.84 -17.82 6.91
N VAL A 157 -17.05 -17.62 7.97
CA VAL A 157 -17.35 -18.10 9.33
C VAL A 157 -17.41 -16.88 10.24
N ASP A 158 -18.54 -16.66 10.88
CA ASP A 158 -18.82 -15.44 11.61
C ASP A 158 -18.59 -14.20 10.73
N ASP A 159 -17.64 -13.34 11.08
CA ASP A 159 -17.27 -12.18 10.27
C ASP A 159 -15.91 -12.32 9.55
N MET A 160 -15.31 -13.51 9.61
CA MET A 160 -14.04 -13.78 8.95
C MET A 160 -14.24 -14.54 7.63
N LEU A 161 -13.41 -14.20 6.65
CA LEU A 161 -13.29 -14.96 5.41
C LEU A 161 -12.07 -15.87 5.51
N LEU A 162 -12.29 -17.16 5.31
CA LEU A 162 -11.27 -18.20 5.31
C LEU A 162 -11.09 -18.78 3.92
N VAL A 163 -9.90 -19.28 3.64
CA VAL A 163 -9.55 -19.94 2.37
C VAL A 163 -9.07 -21.34 2.70
N HIS A 164 -9.88 -22.35 2.37
CA HIS A 164 -9.53 -23.75 2.64
C HIS A 164 -9.89 -24.65 1.45
N ARG A 165 -9.37 -25.86 1.47
CA ARG A 165 -9.59 -26.89 0.46
C ARG A 165 -10.75 -27.80 0.84
N ILE A 166 -11.57 -28.19 -0.14
CA ILE A 166 -12.61 -29.21 0.02
C ILE A 166 -11.92 -30.58 0.14
N VAL A 167 -12.01 -31.20 1.31
CA VAL A 167 -11.44 -32.53 1.58
C VAL A 167 -12.49 -33.62 1.67
N GLY A 168 -13.76 -33.25 1.72
CA GLY A 168 -14.89 -34.17 1.72
C GLY A 168 -16.15 -33.49 1.23
N ILE A 169 -17.01 -34.23 0.59
CA ILE A 169 -18.36 -33.83 0.15
C ILE A 169 -19.34 -34.86 0.66
N GLU A 170 -20.27 -34.45 1.50
CA GLU A 170 -21.32 -35.30 2.04
C GLU A 170 -22.63 -34.99 1.31
N GLU A 171 -23.11 -35.95 0.56
CA GLU A 171 -24.39 -35.85 -0.15
C GLU A 171 -25.56 -35.93 0.84
N PRO A 172 -26.73 -35.36 0.48
CA PRO A 172 -27.94 -35.47 1.31
C PRO A 172 -28.23 -36.91 1.72
N ASN A 173 -28.50 -37.11 2.99
CA ASN A 173 -28.78 -38.44 3.58
C ASN A 173 -30.04 -38.41 4.46
N GLU A 174 -30.35 -39.51 5.14
CA GLU A 174 -31.54 -39.59 6.00
C GLU A 174 -31.52 -38.61 7.18
N GLU A 175 -30.32 -38.22 7.68
CA GLU A 175 -30.17 -37.26 8.78
C GLU A 175 -30.25 -35.82 8.28
N HIS A 176 -29.82 -35.55 7.04
CA HIS A 176 -29.78 -34.25 6.41
C HIS A 176 -30.29 -34.32 4.96
N PRO A 177 -31.58 -34.47 4.74
CA PRO A 177 -32.15 -34.77 3.42
C PRO A 177 -32.08 -33.60 2.43
N ASP A 178 -31.97 -32.34 2.95
CA ASP A 178 -32.12 -31.14 2.14
C ASP A 178 -30.80 -30.42 1.87
N CYS A 179 -29.65 -30.88 2.43
CA CYS A 179 -28.39 -30.14 2.41
C CYS A 179 -27.20 -31.02 2.02
N ARG A 180 -26.39 -30.47 1.12
CA ARG A 180 -25.06 -30.98 0.79
C ARG A 180 -24.04 -30.27 1.68
N TYR A 181 -23.17 -31.02 2.33
CA TYR A 181 -22.14 -30.49 3.22
C TYR A 181 -20.75 -30.66 2.65
N PHE A 182 -19.91 -29.67 2.92
CA PHE A 182 -18.53 -29.67 2.48
C PHE A 182 -17.61 -29.66 3.70
N LEU A 183 -16.72 -30.65 3.78
CA LEU A 183 -15.65 -30.68 4.77
C LEU A 183 -14.47 -29.89 4.22
N LEU A 184 -14.07 -28.83 4.90
CA LEU A 184 -12.97 -27.98 4.50
C LEU A 184 -11.77 -28.19 5.41
N GLN A 185 -10.57 -28.03 4.87
CA GLN A 185 -9.33 -28.14 5.62
C GLN A 185 -8.25 -27.22 5.03
N GLY A 186 -7.51 -26.59 5.92
CA GLY A 186 -6.27 -25.89 5.53
C GLY A 186 -5.16 -26.90 5.25
N ASP A 187 -4.42 -26.73 4.17
CA ASP A 187 -3.34 -27.63 3.76
C ASP A 187 -2.24 -27.80 4.83
N ALA A 188 -2.01 -26.78 5.65
CA ALA A 188 -1.03 -26.78 6.74
C ALA A 188 -1.60 -27.31 8.07
N VAL A 189 -2.89 -27.60 8.15
CA VAL A 189 -3.58 -28.06 9.37
C VAL A 189 -3.78 -29.59 9.32
N GLU A 190 -3.67 -30.25 10.46
CA GLU A 190 -3.74 -31.73 10.53
C GLU A 190 -5.16 -32.30 10.41
N SER A 191 -6.19 -31.50 10.73
CA SER A 191 -7.58 -31.96 10.78
C SER A 191 -8.50 -31.00 10.03
N PRO A 192 -9.61 -31.52 9.48
CA PRO A 192 -10.65 -30.70 8.91
C PRO A 192 -11.22 -29.67 9.91
N ASP A 193 -11.85 -28.65 9.37
CA ASP A 193 -12.55 -27.65 10.16
C ASP A 193 -13.63 -28.31 11.03
N ARG A 194 -13.85 -27.74 12.20
CA ARG A 194 -14.72 -28.35 13.23
C ARG A 194 -16.16 -28.59 12.76
N PHE A 195 -16.63 -27.73 11.86
CA PHE A 195 -18.00 -27.80 11.35
C PHE A 195 -18.00 -27.87 9.83
N PRO A 196 -18.83 -28.73 9.25
CA PRO A 196 -19.01 -28.74 7.81
C PRO A 196 -19.65 -27.43 7.33
N VAL A 197 -19.34 -27.05 6.11
CA VAL A 197 -19.74 -25.78 5.51
C VAL A 197 -20.81 -26.02 4.47
N LEU A 198 -21.85 -25.18 4.46
CA LEU A 198 -22.91 -25.19 3.45
C LEU A 198 -22.49 -24.33 2.25
N TYR A 199 -23.00 -24.67 1.07
CA TYR A 199 -22.77 -23.86 -0.15
C TYR A 199 -23.09 -22.38 0.04
N GLY A 200 -24.17 -22.04 0.74
CA GLY A 200 -24.56 -20.64 1.03
C GLY A 200 -23.55 -19.83 1.86
N GLN A 201 -22.62 -20.49 2.55
CA GLN A 201 -21.54 -19.84 3.30
C GLN A 201 -20.31 -19.56 2.44
N MET A 202 -20.18 -20.24 1.30
CA MET A 202 -19.09 -20.03 0.35
C MET A 202 -19.31 -18.75 -0.45
N ARG A 203 -18.22 -18.11 -0.87
CA ARG A 203 -18.26 -16.81 -1.53
C ARG A 203 -17.55 -16.79 -2.88
N ALA A 204 -16.49 -17.57 -3.03
CA ALA A 204 -15.68 -17.58 -4.23
C ALA A 204 -14.85 -18.87 -4.31
N ILE A 205 -14.30 -19.13 -5.48
CA ILE A 205 -13.35 -20.23 -5.71
C ILE A 205 -11.98 -19.65 -6.10
N TYR A 206 -10.90 -20.30 -5.65
CA TYR A 206 -9.53 -19.97 -6.02
C TYR A 206 -9.02 -20.97 -7.06
N ARG A 207 -8.37 -20.46 -8.12
CA ARG A 207 -7.89 -21.27 -9.26
C ARG A 207 -6.37 -21.24 -9.44
N GLY A 208 -5.61 -20.86 -8.40
CA GLY A 208 -4.14 -20.92 -8.42
C GLY A 208 -3.43 -19.59 -8.75
N GLU A 209 -4.15 -18.52 -9.07
CA GLU A 209 -3.53 -17.22 -9.37
C GLU A 209 -3.24 -16.43 -8.09
N ARG A 210 -1.95 -16.21 -7.78
CA ARG A 210 -1.52 -15.43 -6.61
C ARG A 210 -0.35 -14.52 -6.91
N ILE A 211 -0.25 -13.43 -6.17
CA ILE A 211 0.91 -12.53 -6.14
C ILE A 211 1.48 -12.56 -4.72
N PRO A 212 2.66 -13.17 -4.52
CA PRO A 212 3.25 -13.33 -3.20
C PRO A 212 3.57 -12.00 -2.53
N PHE A 213 3.37 -11.90 -1.21
CA PHE A 213 3.74 -10.79 -0.33
C PHE A 213 3.08 -9.43 -0.59
N VAL A 214 2.39 -9.22 -1.71
CA VAL A 214 1.73 -7.94 -2.05
C VAL A 214 0.64 -7.58 -1.05
N GLY A 215 0.01 -8.58 -0.45
CA GLY A 215 -1.02 -8.37 0.57
C GLY A 215 -0.53 -7.59 1.80
N SER A 216 0.72 -7.81 2.25
CA SER A 216 1.29 -7.06 3.39
C SER A 216 1.32 -5.55 3.11
N PHE A 217 1.68 -5.18 1.88
CA PHE A 217 1.68 -3.79 1.45
C PHE A 217 0.26 -3.21 1.35
N ILE A 218 -0.69 -3.99 0.82
CA ILE A 218 -2.11 -3.60 0.74
C ILE A 218 -2.67 -3.35 2.15
N LEU A 219 -2.42 -4.27 3.10
CA LEU A 219 -2.84 -4.12 4.49
C LEU A 219 -2.20 -2.90 5.15
N PHE A 220 -0.91 -2.65 4.89
CA PHE A 220 -0.25 -1.44 5.36
C PHE A 220 -0.93 -0.19 4.82
N MET A 221 -1.22 -0.13 3.51
CA MET A 221 -1.93 1.00 2.89
C MET A 221 -3.36 1.20 3.41
N GLN A 222 -4.02 0.14 3.85
CA GLN A 222 -5.35 0.20 4.48
C GLN A 222 -5.28 0.61 5.96
N SER A 223 -4.10 0.58 6.56
CA SER A 223 -3.88 0.93 7.97
C SER A 223 -3.78 2.44 8.18
N PRO A 224 -4.07 2.96 9.39
CA PRO A 224 -3.85 4.36 9.73
C PRO A 224 -2.39 4.82 9.51
N ALA A 225 -1.42 3.93 9.73
CA ALA A 225 0.00 4.21 9.49
C ALA A 225 0.31 4.43 8.00
N GLY A 226 -0.27 3.61 7.11
CA GLY A 226 -0.14 3.78 5.65
C GLY A 226 -0.72 5.11 5.19
N TRP A 227 -1.90 5.47 5.67
CA TRP A 227 -2.52 6.77 5.36
C TRP A 227 -1.64 7.94 5.81
N LEU A 228 -1.08 7.86 7.02
CA LEU A 228 -0.15 8.87 7.52
C LEU A 228 1.08 8.99 6.62
N CYS A 229 1.70 7.87 6.24
CA CYS A 229 2.86 7.86 5.35
C CYS A 229 2.55 8.53 4.00
N VAL A 230 1.43 8.17 3.35
CA VAL A 230 1.02 8.79 2.09
C VAL A 230 0.80 10.28 2.25
N PHE A 231 0.09 10.70 3.30
CA PHE A 231 -0.14 12.11 3.59
C PHE A 231 1.17 12.88 3.77
N LEU A 232 2.12 12.36 4.55
CA LEU A 232 3.41 13.02 4.78
C LEU A 232 4.26 13.11 3.51
N ILE A 233 4.25 12.06 2.67
CA ILE A 233 4.95 12.06 1.38
C ILE A 233 4.36 13.14 0.46
N VAL A 234 3.04 13.18 0.31
CA VAL A 234 2.36 14.18 -0.53
C VAL A 234 2.61 15.59 -0.01
N ALA A 235 2.50 15.79 1.31
CA ALA A 235 2.78 17.08 1.93
C ALA A 235 4.24 17.52 1.71
N ALA A 236 5.21 16.61 1.81
CA ALA A 236 6.62 16.88 1.55
C ALA A 236 6.87 17.27 0.08
N ILE A 237 6.25 16.56 -0.88
CA ILE A 237 6.35 16.86 -2.31
C ILE A 237 5.80 18.26 -2.61
N ILE A 238 4.68 18.66 -1.99
CA ILE A 238 4.08 19.98 -2.18
C ILE A 238 4.89 21.06 -1.46
N ALA A 239 5.41 20.80 -0.26
CA ALA A 239 6.15 21.76 0.53
C ALA A 239 7.54 22.05 -0.05
N SER A 240 8.22 21.06 -0.65
CA SER A 240 9.59 21.20 -1.16
C SER A 240 9.76 22.38 -2.12
N PRO A 241 9.00 22.53 -3.22
CA PRO A 241 9.19 23.66 -4.15
C PRO A 241 8.84 25.01 -3.51
N ILE A 242 7.94 25.05 -2.54
CA ILE A 242 7.62 26.29 -1.80
C ILE A 242 8.80 26.73 -0.95
N LEU A 243 9.38 25.79 -0.17
CA LEU A 243 10.53 26.07 0.67
C LEU A 243 11.76 26.46 -0.16
N ASP A 244 12.00 25.73 -1.26
CA ASP A 244 13.09 26.05 -2.20
C ASP A 244 12.91 27.44 -2.80
N GLY A 245 11.69 27.83 -3.15
CA GLY A 245 11.38 29.18 -3.64
C GLY A 245 11.72 30.28 -2.62
N ILE A 246 11.41 30.05 -1.34
CA ILE A 246 11.73 30.98 -0.24
C ILE A 246 13.26 31.08 -0.08
N LEU A 247 13.96 29.96 -0.02
CA LEU A 247 15.41 29.94 0.13
C LEU A 247 16.14 30.58 -1.06
N GLN A 248 15.71 30.28 -2.29
CA GLN A 248 16.27 30.87 -3.51
C GLN A 248 16.06 32.38 -3.56
N LYS A 249 14.93 32.90 -3.08
CA LYS A 249 14.69 34.34 -3.00
C LYS A 249 15.69 35.03 -2.08
N GLU A 250 15.98 34.43 -0.91
CA GLU A 250 16.97 35.00 0.01
C GLU A 250 18.40 34.83 -0.51
N ARG A 251 18.74 33.72 -1.16
CA ARG A 251 20.03 33.49 -1.83
C ARG A 251 20.26 34.52 -2.94
N LYS A 252 19.26 34.83 -3.76
CA LYS A 252 19.38 35.89 -4.79
C LYS A 252 19.62 37.27 -4.19
N LYS A 253 18.93 37.63 -3.10
CA LYS A 253 19.18 38.88 -2.39
C LYS A 253 20.61 38.94 -1.85
N ARG A 254 21.11 37.84 -1.29
CA ARG A 254 22.48 37.77 -0.78
C ARG A 254 23.51 37.88 -1.91
N LEU A 255 23.28 37.18 -3.02
CA LEU A 255 24.13 37.24 -4.21
C LEU A 255 24.24 38.67 -4.76
N ALA A 256 23.15 39.42 -4.83
CA ALA A 256 23.13 40.81 -5.27
C ALA A 256 23.99 41.73 -4.37
N LEU A 257 24.19 41.37 -3.11
CA LEU A 257 25.08 42.08 -2.20
C LEU A 257 26.56 41.71 -2.37
N LEU A 258 26.82 40.50 -2.89
CA LEU A 258 28.17 39.95 -3.07
C LEU A 258 28.77 40.32 -4.44
N LEU A 259 27.93 40.50 -5.46
CA LEU A 259 28.37 40.90 -6.80
C LEU A 259 28.49 42.44 -6.86
N PRO A 260 29.64 42.99 -7.30
CA PRO A 260 29.78 44.44 -7.50
C PRO A 260 28.85 44.90 -8.65
N ALA A 261 28.31 46.10 -8.53
CA ALA A 261 27.32 46.70 -9.44
C ALA A 261 27.75 46.87 -10.92
N SER A 262 28.94 46.36 -11.28
CA SER A 262 29.54 46.52 -12.62
C SER A 262 29.13 45.47 -13.66
N GLU A 263 28.44 44.39 -13.25
CA GLU A 263 28.07 43.32 -14.21
C GLU A 263 26.63 43.36 -14.73
N GLU A 264 25.76 44.25 -14.22
CA GLU A 264 24.38 44.36 -14.70
C GLU A 264 24.22 45.19 -16.01
N GLY A 265 25.33 45.72 -16.58
CA GLY A 265 25.28 46.65 -17.71
C GLY A 265 25.56 46.06 -19.11
N GLU A 266 25.99 44.79 -19.24
CA GLU A 266 26.43 44.26 -20.55
C GLU A 266 25.41 43.34 -21.29
N ASP A 267 24.33 42.97 -20.70
CA ASP A 267 23.33 42.08 -21.38
C ASP A 267 22.17 42.80 -22.10
N CYS A 268 22.28 44.13 -22.32
CA CYS A 268 21.22 44.88 -23.03
C CYS A 268 21.53 45.24 -24.49
N CYS A 269 22.65 44.76 -25.08
CA CYS A 269 22.91 44.98 -26.51
C CYS A 269 23.61 43.76 -27.14
N VAL A 270 22.81 42.71 -27.53
CA VAL A 270 23.05 41.95 -28.79
C VAL A 270 21.72 41.26 -29.18
#